data_93ea6107425013303f37c87a4ca27085
#
_entry.id   93ea6107425013303f37c87a4ca27085
#
_cell.length_a   1.000
_cell.length_b   1.000
_cell.length_c   1.000
_cell.angle_alpha   90.00
_cell.angle_beta   90.00
_cell.angle_gamma   90.00
#
_symmetry.space_group_name_H-M   'P 1'
#
loop_
_entity.id
_entity.type
_entity.pdbx_description
1 polymer ?
#
loop_
_entity_poly.entity_id
_entity_poly.type
_entity_poly.pdbx_seq_one_letter_code
_entity_poly.pdbx_strand_id
1 'polypeptide(L)'
;MIQIGDTIISLDIFEKKFCCDLAVCKGICCVEGDSGAPLEEGEAEQIRENYRKIKPYMKPEGIAAVEEQGFSVVDIEGDMVTPLIEGRECAYIIEENGCSWCAIEKAWSRGESSFRKPISCHMYPIRVKQYQNYEAMNYDQWTICACARLKGEQEGIPVYVFLKDALIRKYGEEWYEQLCYAAREIETGKIKFGR
;
A
#
# COMPACT_ATOMS: atom_id res chain seq x y z
N MET A 1 -15.96 15.17 0.94
CA MET A 1 -15.07 14.61 -0.10
C MET A 1 -14.47 15.76 -0.88
N ILE A 2 -13.25 15.61 -1.35
CA ILE A 2 -12.54 16.58 -2.22
C ILE A 2 -12.18 15.87 -3.51
N GLN A 3 -12.21 16.61 -4.64
CA GLN A 3 -11.81 16.07 -5.92
C GLN A 3 -10.53 16.77 -6.40
N ILE A 4 -9.55 15.98 -6.82
CA ILE A 4 -8.31 16.42 -7.47
C ILE A 4 -8.16 15.61 -8.75
N GLY A 5 -8.25 16.27 -9.93
CA GLY A 5 -8.35 15.55 -11.20
C GLY A 5 -9.55 14.59 -11.19
N ASP A 6 -9.30 13.34 -11.53
CA ASP A 6 -10.32 12.28 -11.52
C ASP A 6 -10.39 11.49 -10.19
N THR A 7 -9.66 11.93 -9.16
CA THR A 7 -9.63 11.28 -7.85
C THR A 7 -10.59 11.95 -6.86
N ILE A 8 -11.55 11.20 -6.33
CA ILE A 8 -12.44 11.64 -5.24
C ILE A 8 -11.88 11.15 -3.91
N ILE A 9 -11.52 12.09 -3.04
CA ILE A 9 -10.76 11.85 -1.83
C ILE A 9 -11.67 11.97 -0.60
N SER A 10 -11.67 10.93 0.24
CA SER A 10 -12.35 10.96 1.55
C SER A 10 -11.70 11.98 2.48
N LEU A 11 -12.51 12.63 3.32
CA LEU A 11 -12.00 13.56 4.34
C LEU A 11 -11.09 12.89 5.36
N ASP A 12 -11.27 11.60 5.60
CA ASP A 12 -10.41 10.80 6.48
C ASP A 12 -8.93 10.85 6.06
N ILE A 13 -8.65 11.05 4.77
CA ILE A 13 -7.27 11.19 4.27
C ILE A 13 -6.59 12.43 4.86
N PHE A 14 -7.35 13.48 5.13
CA PHE A 14 -6.85 14.73 5.70
C PHE A 14 -6.86 14.73 7.24
N GLU A 15 -7.85 14.08 7.84
CA GLU A 15 -8.11 14.13 9.29
C GLU A 15 -7.41 13.03 10.07
N LYS A 16 -7.35 11.79 9.51
CA LYS A 16 -6.79 10.64 10.21
C LYS A 16 -5.28 10.67 10.22
N LYS A 17 -4.72 10.20 11.32
CA LYS A 17 -3.28 10.10 11.53
C LYS A 17 -2.81 8.66 11.48
N PHE A 18 -1.60 8.47 10.98
CA PHE A 18 -1.04 7.14 10.81
C PHE A 18 0.49 7.20 10.78
N CYS A 19 1.13 6.30 11.49
CA CYS A 19 2.56 6.08 11.41
C CYS A 19 2.85 4.60 11.70
N CYS A 20 3.38 3.85 10.74
CA CYS A 20 3.70 2.44 10.92
C CYS A 20 4.57 2.21 12.16
N ASP A 21 4.22 1.20 12.95
CA ASP A 21 4.97 0.77 14.12
C ASP A 21 5.37 -0.70 14.00
N LEU A 22 6.42 -0.95 13.22
CA LEU A 22 6.94 -2.29 12.99
C LEU A 22 7.49 -2.95 14.26
N ALA A 23 7.87 -2.17 15.27
CA ALA A 23 8.30 -2.70 16.55
C ALA A 23 7.16 -3.41 17.28
N VAL A 24 5.92 -2.98 17.06
CA VAL A 24 4.70 -3.55 17.66
C VAL A 24 4.03 -4.53 16.71
N CYS A 25 3.67 -4.11 15.48
CA CYS A 25 2.87 -4.92 14.56
C CYS A 25 3.66 -6.02 13.84
N LYS A 26 5.00 -5.97 13.85
CA LYS A 26 5.88 -6.97 13.21
C LYS A 26 5.59 -7.23 11.73
N GLY A 27 4.98 -6.26 11.03
CA GLY A 27 4.68 -6.40 9.60
C GLY A 27 3.53 -7.36 9.28
N ILE A 28 2.59 -7.53 10.20
CA ILE A 28 1.47 -8.48 10.10
C ILE A 28 0.59 -8.27 8.83
N CYS A 29 0.60 -7.09 8.23
CA CYS A 29 -0.11 -6.81 6.98
C CYS A 29 0.38 -7.63 5.77
N CYS A 30 1.55 -8.27 5.86
CA CYS A 30 2.04 -9.22 4.85
C CYS A 30 1.58 -10.67 5.14
N VAL A 31 1.02 -10.93 6.32
CA VAL A 31 0.59 -12.25 6.81
C VAL A 31 -0.92 -12.39 6.73
N GLU A 32 -1.63 -11.35 7.19
CA GLU A 32 -3.08 -11.33 7.30
C GLU A 32 -3.70 -10.80 6.00
N GLY A 33 -4.86 -11.30 5.66
CA GLY A 33 -5.69 -10.89 4.51
C GLY A 33 -6.41 -12.07 3.89
N ASP A 34 -7.54 -11.79 3.26
CA ASP A 34 -8.37 -12.79 2.58
C ASP A 34 -7.87 -13.02 1.14
N SER A 35 -6.97 -12.17 0.64
CA SER A 35 -6.41 -12.19 -0.71
C SER A 35 -4.97 -11.65 -0.71
N GLY A 36 -4.26 -11.86 -1.82
CA GLY A 36 -2.96 -11.25 -2.08
C GLY A 36 -3.05 -9.71 -2.20
N ALA A 37 -1.91 -9.06 -2.30
CA ALA A 37 -1.86 -7.61 -2.51
C ALA A 37 -2.41 -7.27 -3.91
N PRO A 38 -3.41 -6.38 -4.04
CA PRO A 38 -3.89 -5.92 -5.34
C PRO A 38 -2.77 -5.31 -6.18
N LEU A 39 -2.75 -5.66 -7.46
CA LEU A 39 -1.77 -5.21 -8.44
C LEU A 39 -2.45 -4.29 -9.45
N GLU A 40 -1.82 -3.17 -9.74
CA GLU A 40 -2.21 -2.32 -10.85
C GLU A 40 -1.69 -2.88 -12.18
N GLU A 41 -2.21 -2.31 -13.29
CA GLU A 41 -1.79 -2.68 -14.63
C GLU A 41 -0.26 -2.56 -14.79
N GLY A 42 0.37 -3.61 -15.30
CA GLY A 42 1.81 -3.69 -15.50
C GLY A 42 2.63 -4.08 -14.27
N GLU A 43 2.07 -4.09 -13.04
CA GLU A 43 2.86 -4.45 -11.85
C GLU A 43 3.25 -5.93 -11.82
N ALA A 44 2.36 -6.83 -12.28
CA ALA A 44 2.69 -8.26 -12.42
C ALA A 44 3.88 -8.48 -13.37
N GLU A 45 3.94 -7.73 -14.47
CA GLU A 45 5.05 -7.77 -15.42
C GLU A 45 6.35 -7.23 -14.79
N GLN A 46 6.28 -6.12 -14.05
CA GLN A 46 7.44 -5.58 -13.32
C GLN A 46 7.98 -6.58 -12.31
N ILE A 47 7.10 -7.32 -11.61
CA ILE A 47 7.52 -8.39 -10.70
C ILE A 47 8.24 -9.48 -11.50
N ARG A 48 7.68 -9.92 -12.62
CA ARG A 48 8.25 -10.96 -13.52
C ARG A 48 9.64 -10.57 -14.00
N GLU A 49 9.81 -9.35 -14.50
CA GLU A 49 11.09 -8.84 -15.02
C GLU A 49 12.17 -8.78 -13.93
N ASN A 50 11.78 -8.46 -12.70
CA ASN A 50 12.69 -8.35 -11.56
C ASN A 50 12.81 -9.65 -10.74
N TYR A 51 12.08 -10.72 -11.10
CA TYR A 51 11.98 -11.92 -10.27
C TYR A 51 13.33 -12.56 -9.93
N ARG A 52 14.25 -12.61 -10.90
CA ARG A 52 15.61 -13.15 -10.67
C ARG A 52 16.36 -12.41 -9.55
N LYS A 53 16.04 -11.14 -9.34
CA LYS A 53 16.64 -10.29 -8.31
C LYS A 53 15.89 -10.37 -6.98
N ILE A 54 14.58 -10.68 -7.03
CA ILE A 54 13.70 -10.84 -5.88
C ILE A 54 13.86 -12.23 -5.24
N LYS A 55 13.92 -13.27 -6.09
CA LYS A 55 13.97 -14.69 -5.67
C LYS A 55 15.00 -15.00 -4.58
N PRO A 56 16.25 -14.47 -4.60
CA PRO A 56 17.25 -14.76 -3.56
C PRO A 56 16.85 -14.35 -2.14
N TYR A 57 15.87 -13.47 -1.99
CA TYR A 57 15.34 -13.02 -0.70
C TYR A 57 14.11 -13.80 -0.24
N MET A 58 13.44 -14.52 -1.17
CA MET A 58 12.17 -15.19 -0.87
C MET A 58 12.38 -16.47 -0.06
N LYS A 59 11.36 -16.84 0.73
CA LYS A 59 11.26 -18.15 1.38
C LYS A 59 11.08 -19.25 0.30
N PRO A 60 11.54 -20.49 0.53
CA PRO A 60 11.32 -21.60 -0.40
C PRO A 60 9.85 -21.82 -0.75
N GLU A 61 8.95 -21.69 0.24
CA GLU A 61 7.50 -21.84 0.08
C GLU A 61 6.91 -20.75 -0.81
N GLY A 62 7.40 -19.52 -0.66
CA GLY A 62 7.01 -18.39 -1.51
C GLY A 62 7.48 -18.57 -2.96
N ILE A 63 8.69 -19.08 -3.15
CA ILE A 63 9.21 -19.45 -4.49
C ILE A 63 8.33 -20.52 -5.11
N ALA A 64 8.00 -21.58 -4.38
CA ALA A 64 7.14 -22.65 -4.87
C ALA A 64 5.75 -22.13 -5.27
N ALA A 65 5.16 -21.26 -4.42
CA ALA A 65 3.88 -20.64 -4.71
C ALA A 65 3.89 -19.79 -5.99
N VAL A 66 4.94 -19.02 -6.21
CA VAL A 66 5.09 -18.21 -7.46
C VAL A 66 5.34 -19.09 -8.68
N GLU A 67 6.12 -20.16 -8.54
CA GLU A 67 6.41 -21.09 -9.65
C GLU A 67 5.17 -21.90 -10.04
N GLU A 68 4.27 -22.21 -9.10
CA GLU A 68 3.02 -22.92 -9.35
C GLU A 68 1.91 -21.99 -9.87
N GLN A 69 1.70 -20.84 -9.24
CA GLN A 69 0.55 -19.96 -9.47
C GLN A 69 0.85 -18.83 -10.46
N GLY A 70 2.13 -18.53 -10.73
CA GLY A 70 2.57 -17.35 -11.48
C GLY A 70 2.89 -16.15 -10.59
N PHE A 71 3.21 -15.02 -11.22
CA PHE A 71 3.58 -13.77 -10.51
C PHE A 71 2.38 -13.01 -9.97
N SER A 72 1.20 -13.35 -10.46
CA SER A 72 -0.10 -12.82 -10.04
C SER A 72 -1.18 -13.87 -10.25
N VAL A 73 -2.27 -13.75 -9.52
CA VAL A 73 -3.49 -14.56 -9.65
C VAL A 73 -4.70 -13.64 -9.72
N VAL A 74 -5.83 -14.14 -10.22
CA VAL A 74 -7.10 -13.41 -10.13
C VAL A 74 -7.84 -13.94 -8.91
N ASP A 75 -8.25 -13.04 -8.02
CA ASP A 75 -8.98 -13.41 -6.81
C ASP A 75 -10.49 -13.61 -7.06
N ILE A 76 -11.22 -13.86 -5.98
CA ILE A 76 -12.68 -14.13 -6.06
C ILE A 76 -13.48 -12.89 -6.51
N GLU A 77 -12.95 -11.68 -6.30
CA GLU A 77 -13.59 -10.43 -6.72
C GLU A 77 -13.26 -10.07 -8.17
N GLY A 78 -12.32 -10.80 -8.78
CA GLY A 78 -11.86 -10.58 -10.16
C GLY A 78 -10.64 -9.65 -10.24
N ASP A 79 -10.06 -9.27 -9.12
CA ASP A 79 -8.90 -8.40 -9.05
C ASP A 79 -7.61 -9.20 -9.24
N MET A 80 -6.64 -8.59 -9.93
CA MET A 80 -5.29 -9.15 -10.03
C MET A 80 -4.53 -8.89 -8.73
N VAL A 81 -4.04 -9.97 -8.11
CA VAL A 81 -3.37 -9.92 -6.80
C VAL A 81 -2.09 -10.75 -6.79
N THR A 82 -1.22 -10.52 -5.80
CA THR A 82 -0.06 -11.40 -5.59
C THR A 82 -0.51 -12.79 -5.14
N PRO A 83 0.21 -13.89 -5.52
CA PRO A 83 -0.09 -15.23 -5.06
C PRO A 83 0.11 -15.38 -3.54
N LEU A 84 -0.56 -16.37 -2.96
CA LEU A 84 -0.47 -16.72 -1.54
C LEU A 84 0.21 -18.06 -1.35
N ILE A 85 0.93 -18.24 -0.24
CA ILE A 85 1.43 -19.52 0.23
C ILE A 85 0.27 -20.27 0.87
N GLU A 86 -0.18 -21.37 0.22
CA GLU A 86 -1.29 -22.21 0.72
C GLU A 86 -2.56 -21.41 1.09
N GLY A 87 -2.85 -20.32 0.36
CA GLY A 87 -4.02 -19.47 0.60
C GLY A 87 -3.95 -18.63 1.89
N ARG A 88 -2.77 -18.40 2.45
CA ARG A 88 -2.57 -17.64 3.70
C ARG A 88 -1.75 -16.38 3.48
N GLU A 89 -0.47 -16.43 3.72
CA GLU A 89 0.43 -15.27 3.64
C GLU A 89 0.89 -15.00 2.21
N CYS A 90 1.25 -13.75 1.93
CA CYS A 90 1.75 -13.34 0.61
C CYS A 90 3.01 -14.13 0.21
N ALA A 91 3.08 -14.63 -1.03
CA ALA A 91 4.22 -15.40 -1.54
C ALA A 91 5.57 -14.63 -1.49
N TYR A 92 5.52 -13.30 -1.47
CA TYR A 92 6.70 -12.45 -1.38
C TYR A 92 7.09 -12.06 0.04
N ILE A 93 6.48 -12.69 1.06
CA ILE A 93 6.82 -12.44 2.47
C ILE A 93 8.19 -13.02 2.81
N ILE A 94 8.94 -12.29 3.63
CA ILE A 94 10.17 -12.73 4.28
C ILE A 94 10.12 -12.39 5.76
N GLU A 95 10.96 -13.03 6.56
CA GLU A 95 11.10 -12.73 7.98
C GLU A 95 12.53 -12.31 8.29
N GLU A 96 12.68 -11.17 8.96
CA GLU A 96 13.96 -10.69 9.44
C GLU A 96 13.80 -10.13 10.87
N ASN A 97 14.59 -10.65 11.81
CA ASN A 97 14.58 -10.19 13.21
C ASN A 97 13.18 -10.21 13.87
N GLY A 98 12.36 -11.20 13.52
CA GLY A 98 10.99 -11.35 14.04
C GLY A 98 10.00 -10.34 13.51
N CYS A 99 10.30 -9.72 12.37
CA CYS A 99 9.37 -8.88 11.60
C CYS A 99 9.17 -9.45 10.20
N SER A 100 7.95 -9.36 9.70
CA SER A 100 7.61 -9.70 8.32
C SER A 100 7.91 -8.52 7.40
N TRP A 101 8.51 -8.80 6.26
CA TRP A 101 8.91 -7.83 5.24
C TRP A 101 8.53 -8.34 3.85
N CYS A 102 8.72 -7.49 2.85
CA CYS A 102 8.49 -7.83 1.45
C CYS A 102 9.83 -8.11 0.74
N ALA A 103 9.98 -9.28 0.12
CA ALA A 103 11.16 -9.63 -0.69
C ALA A 103 11.35 -8.66 -1.86
N ILE A 104 10.25 -8.21 -2.47
CA ILE A 104 10.29 -7.23 -3.57
C ILE A 104 10.91 -5.92 -3.07
N GLU A 105 10.41 -5.39 -1.95
CA GLU A 105 10.94 -4.16 -1.37
C GLU A 105 12.39 -4.32 -0.88
N LYS A 106 12.75 -5.52 -0.40
CA LYS A 106 14.13 -5.84 0.01
C LYS A 106 15.09 -5.74 -1.16
N ALA A 107 14.78 -6.37 -2.30
CA ALA A 107 15.59 -6.28 -3.53
C ALA A 107 15.72 -4.83 -4.03
N TRP A 108 14.62 -4.07 -3.98
CA TRP A 108 14.63 -2.65 -4.34
C TRP A 108 15.50 -1.81 -3.40
N SER A 109 15.36 -1.99 -2.09
CA SER A 109 16.13 -1.22 -1.09
C SER A 109 17.64 -1.44 -1.19
N ARG A 110 18.06 -2.56 -1.81
CA ARG A 110 19.46 -2.86 -2.11
C ARG A 110 19.91 -2.33 -3.47
N GLY A 111 19.02 -1.67 -4.21
CA GLY A 111 19.32 -1.16 -5.55
C GLY A 111 19.40 -2.25 -6.64
N GLU A 112 18.96 -3.46 -6.34
CA GLU A 112 19.01 -4.61 -7.26
C GLU A 112 17.79 -4.65 -8.17
N SER A 113 16.61 -4.29 -7.65
CA SER A 113 15.34 -4.24 -8.39
C SER A 113 14.93 -2.80 -8.70
N SER A 114 14.39 -2.57 -9.89
CA SER A 114 13.77 -1.30 -10.26
C SER A 114 12.33 -1.16 -9.71
N PHE A 115 11.69 -2.27 -9.36
CA PHE A 115 10.33 -2.29 -8.82
C PHE A 115 10.38 -2.35 -7.29
N ARG A 116 9.78 -1.34 -6.65
CA ARG A 116 9.82 -1.22 -5.18
C ARG A 116 8.93 -2.24 -4.49
N LYS A 117 7.63 -2.23 -4.79
CA LYS A 117 6.56 -3.16 -4.36
C LYS A 117 5.23 -2.74 -4.97
N PRO A 118 4.16 -3.55 -4.88
CA PRO A 118 2.83 -3.16 -5.32
C PRO A 118 2.42 -1.82 -4.72
N ILE A 119 1.82 -0.97 -5.55
CA ILE A 119 1.41 0.36 -5.10
C ILE A 119 0.34 0.28 -4.00
N SER A 120 -0.51 -0.73 -4.03
CA SER A 120 -1.49 -1.01 -2.99
C SER A 120 -0.87 -1.20 -1.61
N CYS A 121 0.26 -1.95 -1.54
CA CYS A 121 1.05 -2.12 -0.32
C CYS A 121 1.77 -0.83 0.10
N HIS A 122 2.24 -0.03 -0.88
CA HIS A 122 2.97 1.21 -0.58
C HIS A 122 2.04 2.30 -0.07
N MET A 123 0.80 2.33 -0.56
CA MET A 123 -0.22 3.31 -0.16
C MET A 123 -1.03 2.91 1.07
N TYR A 124 -0.91 1.66 1.55
CA TYR A 124 -1.68 1.26 2.73
C TYR A 124 -1.38 2.17 3.95
N PRO A 125 -2.38 2.69 4.67
CA PRO A 125 -3.81 2.31 4.72
C PRO A 125 -4.74 3.06 3.75
N ILE A 126 -4.23 3.72 2.75
CA ILE A 126 -5.08 4.29 1.70
C ILE A 126 -5.45 3.18 0.71
N ARG A 127 -6.76 3.04 0.47
CA ARG A 127 -7.33 2.15 -0.56
C ARG A 127 -7.92 2.99 -1.68
N VAL A 128 -7.60 2.62 -2.92
CA VAL A 128 -8.11 3.25 -4.13
C VAL A 128 -8.99 2.24 -4.85
N LYS A 129 -10.20 2.65 -5.22
CA LYS A 129 -11.11 1.85 -6.04
C LYS A 129 -11.41 2.60 -7.32
N GLN A 130 -11.11 1.95 -8.44
CA GLN A 130 -11.37 2.47 -9.77
C GLN A 130 -12.86 2.34 -10.13
N TYR A 131 -13.42 3.39 -10.67
CA TYR A 131 -14.75 3.46 -11.28
C TYR A 131 -14.63 3.91 -12.75
N GLN A 132 -15.73 3.89 -13.49
CA GLN A 132 -15.71 4.17 -14.92
C GLN A 132 -15.13 5.56 -15.27
N ASN A 133 -15.42 6.60 -14.48
CA ASN A 133 -15.05 7.99 -14.78
C ASN A 133 -14.25 8.66 -13.66
N TYR A 134 -13.93 7.95 -12.58
CA TYR A 134 -13.18 8.49 -11.45
C TYR A 134 -12.62 7.34 -10.61
N GLU A 135 -11.71 7.64 -9.74
CA GLU A 135 -11.30 6.73 -8.66
C GLU A 135 -11.68 7.30 -7.29
N ALA A 136 -11.98 6.43 -6.36
CA ALA A 136 -12.29 6.80 -4.98
C ALA A 136 -11.13 6.42 -4.07
N MET A 137 -10.59 7.42 -3.36
CA MET A 137 -9.51 7.26 -2.38
C MET A 137 -10.09 7.29 -0.96
N ASN A 138 -9.93 6.19 -0.22
CA ASN A 138 -10.48 6.01 1.11
C ASN A 138 -9.40 5.59 2.11
N TYR A 139 -9.63 5.92 3.39
CA TYR A 139 -8.81 5.46 4.50
C TYR A 139 -9.37 4.15 5.05
N ASP A 140 -8.54 3.11 5.05
CA ASP A 140 -8.89 1.81 5.60
C ASP A 140 -8.47 1.70 7.07
N GLN A 141 -9.37 1.15 7.91
CA GLN A 141 -9.15 1.01 9.35
C GLN A 141 -9.01 -0.46 9.76
N TRP A 142 -8.13 -1.17 9.13
CA TRP A 142 -7.86 -2.56 9.48
C TRP A 142 -7.40 -2.70 10.94
N THR A 143 -7.99 -3.64 11.66
CA THR A 143 -7.78 -3.81 13.12
C THR A 143 -6.32 -4.09 13.47
N ILE A 144 -5.62 -4.85 12.62
CA ILE A 144 -4.19 -5.19 12.82
C ILE A 144 -3.26 -3.97 12.84
N CYS A 145 -3.72 -2.82 12.31
CA CYS A 145 -2.97 -1.55 12.28
C CYS A 145 -3.37 -0.58 13.41
N ALA A 146 -4.02 -1.06 14.48
CA ALA A 146 -4.40 -0.21 15.62
C ALA A 146 -3.19 0.51 16.26
N CYS A 147 -2.05 -0.17 16.36
CA CYS A 147 -0.81 0.42 16.88
C CYS A 147 -0.29 1.57 16.00
N ALA A 148 -0.40 1.45 14.68
CA ALA A 148 0.03 2.49 13.75
C ALA A 148 -0.87 3.74 13.81
N ARG A 149 -2.18 3.56 14.02
CA ARG A 149 -3.10 4.68 14.27
C ARG A 149 -2.78 5.39 15.58
N LEU A 150 -2.58 4.62 16.67
CA LEU A 150 -2.20 5.18 17.97
C LEU A 150 -0.90 5.98 17.89
N LYS A 151 0.12 5.43 17.26
CA LYS A 151 1.40 6.11 17.04
C LYS A 151 1.23 7.37 16.19
N GLY A 152 0.47 7.31 15.10
CA GLY A 152 0.16 8.46 14.26
C GLY A 152 -0.50 9.60 15.05
N GLU A 153 -1.45 9.29 15.95
CA GLU A 153 -2.06 10.28 16.84
C GLU A 153 -1.06 10.87 17.83
N GLN A 154 -0.18 10.05 18.42
CA GLN A 154 0.85 10.49 19.35
C GLN A 154 1.87 11.44 18.68
N GLU A 155 2.27 11.13 17.47
CA GLU A 155 3.24 11.91 16.70
C GLU A 155 2.60 13.04 15.89
N GLY A 156 1.27 13.07 15.81
CA GLY A 156 0.52 14.10 15.09
C GLY A 156 0.65 14.04 13.58
N ILE A 157 1.00 12.86 12.99
CA ILE A 157 1.31 12.72 11.57
C ILE A 157 0.04 12.36 10.77
N PRO A 158 -0.50 13.26 9.91
CA PRO A 158 -1.60 12.92 9.01
C PRO A 158 -1.21 11.80 8.05
N VAL A 159 -2.18 10.94 7.69
CA VAL A 159 -1.91 9.78 6.82
C VAL A 159 -1.34 10.17 5.46
N TYR A 160 -1.82 11.26 4.86
CA TYR A 160 -1.30 11.74 3.58
C TYR A 160 0.16 12.24 3.66
N VAL A 161 0.59 12.73 4.83
CA VAL A 161 1.99 13.12 5.09
C VAL A 161 2.86 11.88 5.27
N PHE A 162 2.40 10.90 6.03
CA PHE A 162 3.09 9.62 6.20
C PHE A 162 3.30 8.90 4.86
N LEU A 163 2.33 8.97 3.96
CA LEU A 163 2.34 8.30 2.65
C LEU A 163 2.82 9.19 1.49
N LYS A 164 3.49 10.32 1.78
CA LYS A 164 3.97 11.26 0.76
C LYS A 164 4.61 10.55 -0.43
N ASP A 165 5.60 9.69 -0.17
CA ASP A 165 6.37 9.03 -1.24
C ASP A 165 5.50 8.08 -2.09
N ALA A 166 4.52 7.40 -1.46
CA ALA A 166 3.59 6.53 -2.16
C ALA A 166 2.63 7.33 -3.05
N LEU A 167 2.12 8.44 -2.53
CA LEU A 167 1.21 9.34 -3.26
C LEU A 167 1.92 10.02 -4.42
N ILE A 168 3.14 10.52 -4.23
CA ILE A 168 3.95 11.08 -5.32
C ILE A 168 4.25 10.01 -6.38
N ARG A 169 4.61 8.79 -5.97
CA ARG A 169 4.87 7.68 -6.90
C ARG A 169 3.67 7.37 -7.78
N LYS A 170 2.45 7.41 -7.22
CA LYS A 170 1.23 7.08 -7.95
C LYS A 170 0.71 8.25 -8.80
N TYR A 171 0.68 9.44 -8.24
CA TYR A 171 -0.03 10.59 -8.82
C TYR A 171 0.89 11.72 -9.31
N GLY A 172 2.16 11.72 -8.92
CA GLY A 172 3.10 12.79 -9.22
C GLY A 172 3.12 13.91 -8.18
N GLU A 173 4.17 14.74 -8.26
CA GLU A 173 4.41 15.83 -7.30
C GLU A 173 3.34 16.91 -7.36
N GLU A 174 2.91 17.34 -8.55
CA GLU A 174 1.88 18.37 -8.72
C GLU A 174 0.55 17.97 -8.07
N TRP A 175 0.15 16.69 -8.21
CA TRP A 175 -1.05 16.18 -7.56
C TRP A 175 -0.91 16.20 -6.04
N TYR A 176 0.24 15.80 -5.51
CA TYR A 176 0.50 15.82 -4.08
C TYR A 176 0.52 17.25 -3.51
N GLU A 177 1.02 18.24 -4.26
CA GLU A 177 0.96 19.65 -3.88
C GLU A 177 -0.48 20.16 -3.80
N GLN A 178 -1.35 19.75 -4.72
CA GLN A 178 -2.78 20.06 -4.67
C GLN A 178 -3.45 19.43 -3.45
N LEU A 179 -3.08 18.20 -3.09
CA LEU A 179 -3.55 17.52 -1.87
C LEU A 179 -3.13 18.31 -0.62
N CYS A 180 -1.87 18.73 -0.54
CA CYS A 180 -1.36 19.55 0.56
C CYS A 180 -2.03 20.92 0.63
N TYR A 181 -2.36 21.53 -0.52
CA TYR A 181 -3.11 22.78 -0.58
C TYR A 181 -4.52 22.58 0.00
N ALA A 182 -5.23 21.55 -0.45
CA ALA A 182 -6.56 21.20 0.07
C ALA A 182 -6.54 20.97 1.59
N ALA A 183 -5.53 20.25 2.09
CA ALA A 183 -5.37 20.02 3.53
C ALA A 183 -5.28 21.33 4.32
N ARG A 184 -4.47 22.30 3.87
CA ARG A 184 -4.34 23.62 4.50
C ARG A 184 -5.64 24.44 4.46
N GLU A 185 -6.38 24.38 3.38
CA GLU A 185 -7.66 25.09 3.25
C GLU A 185 -8.75 24.49 4.16
N ILE A 186 -8.71 23.17 4.41
CA ILE A 186 -9.56 22.49 5.39
C ILE A 186 -9.18 22.93 6.81
N GLU A 187 -7.91 22.87 7.16
CA GLU A 187 -7.39 23.20 8.48
C GLU A 187 -7.68 24.66 8.85
N THR A 188 -7.57 25.59 7.91
CA THR A 188 -7.89 27.01 8.10
C THR A 188 -9.39 27.32 8.09
N GLY A 189 -10.25 26.31 7.84
CA GLY A 189 -11.71 26.46 7.82
C GLY A 189 -12.27 27.22 6.62
N LYS A 190 -11.46 27.44 5.57
CA LYS A 190 -11.91 28.05 4.30
C LYS A 190 -12.76 27.08 3.48
N ILE A 191 -12.45 25.79 3.53
CA ILE A 191 -13.32 24.73 3.00
C ILE A 191 -14.14 24.20 4.16
N LYS A 192 -15.46 24.47 4.15
CA LYS A 192 -16.41 23.95 5.14
C LYS A 192 -17.26 22.87 4.49
N PHE A 193 -17.31 21.71 5.13
CA PHE A 193 -18.23 20.66 4.74
C PHE A 193 -19.51 20.79 5.58
N GLY A 194 -20.67 20.85 4.91
CA GLY A 194 -21.94 20.70 5.61
C GLY A 194 -21.98 19.33 6.30
N ARG A 195 -22.24 19.33 7.61
CA ARG A 195 -22.52 18.11 8.39
C ARG A 195 -23.89 17.58 8.05
#